data_c5eb701b4a77f86703f918b858148459
#
_entry.id   c5eb701b4a77f86703f918b858148459
#
_cell.length_a   1.000
_cell.length_b   1.000
_cell.length_c   1.000
_cell.angle_alpha   90.00
_cell.angle_beta   90.00
_cell.angle_gamma   90.00
#
_symmetry.space_group_name_H-M   'P 1'
#
loop_
_entity.id
_entity.type
_entity.pdbx_description
1 polymer ?
#
loop_
_entity_poly.entity_id
_entity_poly.type
_entity_poly.pdbx_seq_one_letter_code
_entity_poly.pdbx_strand_id
1 'polypeptide(L)'
;MLNIQCFVCNPFQENTYVVSDSTGEAIIIDCGACFPNEHNAIKEYIIANQLKPVMLLGTHGHLDHHIGDSFVYNTWGLKPQVHIGDKELMQMLPEQANTLLNMSLSDDEIAPIGKYLSGDDVIKFGHHEFTIIETPGHSPGSIIFYCKEEDLCFSGDMLFKGSIGRTDLPGGSMFQMIQSLRRICQLPDSTKVYSGHGEPTTIGYEVATNPYLDR
;
A
#
# COMPACT_ATOMS: atom_id res chain seq x y z
N MET A 1 10.73 6.53 16.31
CA MET A 1 9.87 7.40 15.47
C MET A 1 10.14 7.09 14.02
N LEU A 2 9.09 6.86 13.26
CA LEU A 2 9.16 6.62 11.82
C LEU A 2 9.25 7.95 11.06
N ASN A 3 10.06 7.95 10.00
CA ASN A 3 10.08 8.99 8.98
C ASN A 3 9.34 8.46 7.74
N ILE A 4 8.31 9.18 7.30
CA ILE A 4 7.42 8.78 6.22
C ILE A 4 7.51 9.81 5.11
N GLN A 5 7.98 9.39 3.95
CA GLN A 5 7.98 10.19 2.73
C GLN A 5 6.95 9.60 1.76
N CYS A 6 6.04 10.44 1.31
CA CYS A 6 5.07 10.10 0.27
C CYS A 6 5.52 10.64 -1.09
N PHE A 7 5.35 9.84 -2.13
CA PHE A 7 5.50 10.22 -3.53
C PHE A 7 4.18 9.95 -4.24
N VAL A 8 3.59 10.99 -4.82
CA VAL A 8 2.39 10.82 -5.63
C VAL A 8 2.83 10.40 -7.03
N CYS A 9 2.44 9.19 -7.41
CA CYS A 9 2.91 8.51 -8.61
C CYS A 9 1.75 8.23 -9.58
N ASN A 10 2.12 7.97 -10.82
CA ASN A 10 1.27 7.55 -11.93
C ASN A 10 0.03 8.42 -12.22
N PRO A 11 -0.74 8.17 -13.31
CA PRO A 11 -1.92 8.97 -13.66
C PRO A 11 -3.08 8.87 -12.67
N PHE A 12 -3.08 7.83 -11.81
CA PHE A 12 -4.11 7.64 -10.78
C PHE A 12 -3.81 8.39 -9.48
N GLN A 13 -2.62 9.07 -9.39
CA GLN A 13 -2.17 9.80 -8.20
C GLN A 13 -2.07 8.88 -6.97
N GLU A 14 -1.52 7.69 -7.18
CA GLU A 14 -1.25 6.75 -6.11
C GLU A 14 -0.15 7.28 -5.17
N ASN A 15 -0.24 6.96 -3.91
CA ASN A 15 0.70 7.34 -2.86
C ASN A 15 1.69 6.20 -2.57
N THR A 16 2.86 6.25 -3.20
CA THR A 16 4.01 5.40 -2.86
C THR A 16 4.68 5.92 -1.60
N TYR A 17 4.87 5.08 -0.58
CA TYR A 17 5.50 5.48 0.68
C TYR A 17 6.88 4.87 0.85
N VAL A 18 7.86 5.70 1.21
CA VAL A 18 9.15 5.26 1.75
C VAL A 18 9.14 5.53 3.26
N VAL A 19 9.16 4.47 4.05
CA VAL A 19 9.06 4.52 5.50
C VAL A 19 10.36 4.03 6.11
N SER A 20 11.01 4.86 6.91
CA SER A 20 12.32 4.58 7.51
C SER A 20 12.37 4.93 8.99
N ASP A 21 13.37 4.42 9.69
CA ASP A 21 13.64 4.76 11.08
C ASP A 21 15.11 5.18 11.31
N SER A 22 15.48 5.35 12.57
CA SER A 22 16.82 5.79 12.97
C SER A 22 17.94 4.80 12.64
N THR A 23 17.65 3.56 12.25
CA THR A 23 18.65 2.57 11.83
C THR A 23 19.12 2.80 10.39
N GLY A 24 18.38 3.60 9.63
CA GLY A 24 18.57 3.78 8.19
C GLY A 24 17.92 2.69 7.35
N GLU A 25 17.35 1.63 7.96
CA GLU A 25 16.51 0.70 7.19
C GLU A 25 15.22 1.38 6.75
N ALA A 26 14.76 1.01 5.55
CA ALA A 26 13.53 1.53 4.98
C ALA A 26 12.71 0.42 4.32
N ILE A 27 11.39 0.56 4.37
CA ILE A 27 10.45 -0.23 3.58
C ILE A 27 9.77 0.67 2.55
N ILE A 28 9.43 0.10 1.41
CA ILE A 28 8.61 0.75 0.39
C ILE A 28 7.23 0.11 0.47
N ILE A 29 6.19 0.92 0.65
CA ILE A 29 4.79 0.45 0.70
C ILE A 29 4.09 1.01 -0.52
N ASP A 30 3.50 0.13 -1.29
CA ASP A 30 2.92 0.35 -2.60
C ASP A 30 3.91 1.09 -3.52
N CYS A 31 4.20 0.58 -4.66
CA CYS A 31 5.07 1.26 -5.59
C CYS A 31 4.37 1.51 -6.92
N GLY A 32 3.70 2.65 -6.99
CA GLY A 32 3.01 3.10 -8.19
C GLY A 32 3.88 3.88 -9.17
N ALA A 33 5.18 3.98 -8.93
CA ALA A 33 6.08 4.76 -9.79
C ALA A 33 6.13 4.18 -11.20
N CYS A 34 5.55 4.91 -12.15
CA CYS A 34 5.37 4.50 -13.55
C CYS A 34 6.38 5.17 -14.49
N PHE A 35 6.82 6.39 -14.16
CA PHE A 35 7.63 7.22 -15.04
C PHE A 35 9.06 7.41 -14.53
N PRO A 36 10.05 7.63 -15.45
CA PRO A 36 11.45 7.81 -15.06
C PRO A 36 11.70 8.93 -14.04
N ASN A 37 10.95 10.02 -14.08
CA ASN A 37 11.04 11.09 -13.09
C ASN A 37 10.59 10.65 -11.68
N GLU A 38 9.58 9.79 -11.58
CA GLU A 38 9.10 9.22 -10.32
C GLU A 38 10.12 8.24 -9.75
N HIS A 39 10.68 7.35 -10.60
CA HIS A 39 11.79 6.46 -10.25
C HIS A 39 12.98 7.25 -9.70
N ASN A 40 13.36 8.33 -10.38
CA ASN A 40 14.49 9.15 -9.96
C ASN A 40 14.22 9.84 -8.62
N ALA A 41 13.01 10.39 -8.41
CA ALA A 41 12.65 11.05 -7.16
C ALA A 41 12.77 10.11 -5.95
N ILE A 42 12.28 8.87 -6.08
CA ILE A 42 12.39 7.85 -5.03
C ILE A 42 13.87 7.47 -4.79
N LYS A 43 14.64 7.23 -5.87
CA LYS A 43 16.07 6.89 -5.77
C LYS A 43 16.89 8.00 -5.12
N GLU A 44 16.70 9.24 -5.56
CA GLU A 44 17.41 10.40 -5.03
C GLU A 44 17.10 10.61 -3.54
N TYR A 45 15.84 10.45 -3.13
CA TYR A 45 15.46 10.52 -1.73
C TYR A 45 16.16 9.45 -0.89
N ILE A 46 16.15 8.19 -1.33
CA ILE A 46 16.79 7.07 -0.65
C ILE A 46 18.30 7.30 -0.52
N ILE A 47 18.96 7.75 -1.59
CA ILE A 47 20.39 8.04 -1.60
C ILE A 47 20.72 9.24 -0.70
N ALA A 48 20.00 10.35 -0.83
CA ALA A 48 20.26 11.57 -0.07
C ALA A 48 20.11 11.37 1.44
N ASN A 49 19.20 10.50 1.86
CA ASN A 49 18.98 10.15 3.25
C ASN A 49 19.78 8.93 3.73
N GLN A 50 20.64 8.36 2.89
CA GLN A 50 21.48 7.18 3.18
C GLN A 50 20.65 5.98 3.66
N LEU A 51 19.44 5.81 3.09
CA LEU A 51 18.54 4.73 3.48
C LEU A 51 18.92 3.42 2.79
N LYS A 52 18.58 2.33 3.47
CA LYS A 52 18.74 0.95 2.99
C LYS A 52 17.35 0.33 2.85
N PRO A 53 16.76 0.29 1.65
CA PRO A 53 15.51 -0.44 1.41
C PRO A 53 15.69 -1.93 1.70
N VAL A 54 14.79 -2.49 2.50
CA VAL A 54 14.86 -3.90 2.94
C VAL A 54 13.62 -4.70 2.57
N MET A 55 12.50 -4.05 2.28
CA MET A 55 11.25 -4.70 1.84
C MET A 55 10.47 -3.83 0.87
N LEU A 56 9.72 -4.50 -0.01
CA LEU A 56 8.67 -3.93 -0.84
C LEU A 56 7.36 -4.61 -0.47
N LEU A 57 6.38 -3.84 -0.01
CA LEU A 57 5.10 -4.32 0.51
C LEU A 57 3.97 -3.76 -0.34
N GLY A 58 2.97 -4.59 -0.64
CA GLY A 58 1.74 -4.17 -1.30
C GLY A 58 0.55 -4.28 -0.35
N THR A 59 -0.27 -3.24 -0.27
CA THR A 59 -1.52 -3.25 0.51
C THR A 59 -2.60 -4.07 -0.17
N HIS A 60 -2.59 -4.14 -1.50
CA HIS A 60 -3.52 -4.91 -2.33
C HIS A 60 -3.01 -5.04 -3.77
N GLY A 61 -3.63 -5.85 -4.61
CA GLY A 61 -3.09 -6.29 -5.91
C GLY A 61 -3.50 -5.46 -7.13
N HIS A 62 -3.92 -4.19 -7.00
CA HIS A 62 -4.21 -3.36 -8.17
C HIS A 62 -2.95 -2.75 -8.79
N LEU A 63 -2.97 -2.59 -10.12
CA LEU A 63 -1.83 -2.20 -10.92
C LEU A 63 -1.17 -0.90 -10.49
N ASP A 64 -1.95 0.11 -10.17
CA ASP A 64 -1.46 1.42 -9.81
C ASP A 64 -0.60 1.43 -8.54
N HIS A 65 -0.71 0.40 -7.69
CA HIS A 65 0.13 0.15 -6.51
C HIS A 65 1.34 -0.74 -6.80
N HIS A 66 1.45 -1.31 -8.01
CA HIS A 66 2.47 -2.31 -8.36
C HIS A 66 3.23 -2.04 -9.65
N ILE A 67 2.83 -1.04 -10.42
CA ILE A 67 3.46 -0.75 -11.72
C ILE A 67 4.96 -0.40 -11.58
N GLY A 68 5.39 0.08 -10.44
CA GLY A 68 6.78 0.37 -10.11
C GLY A 68 7.56 -0.77 -9.45
N ASP A 69 6.95 -1.94 -9.24
CA ASP A 69 7.60 -3.06 -8.56
C ASP A 69 8.86 -3.53 -9.30
N SER A 70 8.83 -3.56 -10.63
CA SER A 70 9.99 -3.94 -11.45
C SER A 70 11.14 -2.94 -11.31
N PHE A 71 10.82 -1.65 -11.17
CA PHE A 71 11.83 -0.64 -10.88
C PHE A 71 12.51 -0.89 -9.53
N VAL A 72 11.75 -1.20 -8.48
CA VAL A 72 12.27 -1.51 -7.15
C VAL A 72 13.09 -2.80 -7.17
N TYR A 73 12.60 -3.84 -7.84
CA TYR A 73 13.29 -5.11 -7.99
C TYR A 73 14.62 -4.96 -8.74
N ASN A 74 14.63 -4.25 -9.86
CA ASN A 74 15.83 -4.03 -10.66
C ASN A 74 16.86 -3.13 -9.96
N THR A 75 16.41 -2.24 -9.07
CA THR A 75 17.29 -1.29 -8.37
C THR A 75 17.88 -1.86 -7.09
N TRP A 76 17.07 -2.56 -6.28
CA TRP A 76 17.47 -3.04 -4.94
C TRP A 76 17.32 -4.55 -4.74
N GLY A 77 16.82 -5.29 -5.74
CA GLY A 77 16.60 -6.74 -5.64
C GLY A 77 15.39 -7.13 -4.77
N LEU A 78 14.57 -6.16 -4.38
CA LEU A 78 13.41 -6.39 -3.52
C LEU A 78 12.23 -6.86 -4.33
N LYS A 79 11.64 -7.97 -3.92
CA LYS A 79 10.44 -8.54 -4.54
C LYS A 79 9.20 -8.12 -3.76
N PRO A 80 8.08 -7.82 -4.42
CA PRO A 80 6.86 -7.43 -3.74
C PRO A 80 6.34 -8.55 -2.84
N GLN A 81 5.84 -8.16 -1.66
CA GLN A 81 5.15 -9.02 -0.72
C GLN A 81 3.72 -8.52 -0.60
N VAL A 82 2.76 -9.36 -0.94
CA VAL A 82 1.32 -9.03 -1.01
C VAL A 82 0.51 -10.10 -0.32
N HIS A 83 -0.71 -9.77 0.11
CA HIS A 83 -1.58 -10.76 0.73
C HIS A 83 -1.99 -11.85 -0.24
N ILE A 84 -2.06 -13.11 0.24
CA ILE A 84 -2.40 -14.28 -0.58
C ILE A 84 -3.76 -14.15 -1.28
N GLY A 85 -4.69 -13.41 -0.70
CA GLY A 85 -6.02 -13.15 -1.27
C GLY A 85 -5.98 -12.42 -2.61
N ASP A 86 -4.93 -11.68 -2.91
CA ASP A 86 -4.76 -10.95 -4.18
C ASP A 86 -3.80 -11.65 -5.16
N LYS A 87 -3.49 -12.92 -4.92
CA LYS A 87 -2.64 -13.70 -5.83
C LYS A 87 -3.12 -13.64 -7.28
N GLU A 88 -4.43 -13.75 -7.50
CA GLU A 88 -5.01 -13.71 -8.86
C GLU A 88 -4.88 -12.31 -9.47
N LEU A 89 -5.14 -11.25 -8.69
CA LEU A 89 -4.96 -9.86 -9.15
C LEU A 89 -3.52 -9.57 -9.55
N MET A 90 -2.54 -10.06 -8.79
CA MET A 90 -1.12 -9.93 -9.14
C MET A 90 -0.75 -10.67 -10.43
N GLN A 91 -1.38 -11.78 -10.73
CA GLN A 91 -1.19 -12.50 -12.00
C GLN A 91 -1.83 -11.77 -13.19
N MET A 92 -2.84 -10.93 -12.92
CA MET A 92 -3.56 -10.15 -13.92
C MET A 92 -2.95 -8.75 -14.16
N LEU A 93 -1.79 -8.41 -13.58
CA LEU A 93 -1.16 -7.09 -13.78
C LEU A 93 -0.98 -6.72 -15.26
N PRO A 94 -0.58 -7.64 -16.20
CA PRO A 94 -0.53 -7.31 -17.62
C PRO A 94 -1.89 -6.95 -18.22
N GLU A 95 -2.95 -7.64 -17.83
CA GLU A 95 -4.32 -7.37 -18.28
C GLU A 95 -4.83 -6.04 -17.73
N GLN A 96 -4.55 -5.77 -16.46
CA GLN A 96 -4.87 -4.49 -15.81
C GLN A 96 -4.14 -3.34 -16.53
N ALA A 97 -2.84 -3.49 -16.85
CA ALA A 97 -2.06 -2.47 -17.57
C ALA A 97 -2.63 -2.19 -18.98
N ASN A 98 -3.01 -3.24 -19.69
CA ASN A 98 -3.63 -3.08 -20.99
C ASN A 98 -4.99 -2.36 -20.89
N THR A 99 -5.82 -2.74 -19.93
CA THR A 99 -7.18 -2.21 -19.77
C THR A 99 -7.19 -0.77 -19.26
N LEU A 100 -6.35 -0.47 -18.27
CA LEU A 100 -6.39 0.82 -17.55
C LEU A 100 -5.50 1.88 -18.19
N LEU A 101 -4.35 1.48 -18.75
CA LEU A 101 -3.34 2.40 -19.27
C LEU A 101 -3.05 2.21 -20.77
N ASN A 102 -3.69 1.23 -21.43
CA ASN A 102 -3.37 0.82 -22.79
C ASN A 102 -1.85 0.49 -22.98
N MET A 103 -1.26 -0.11 -21.93
CA MET A 103 0.14 -0.52 -21.89
C MET A 103 0.23 -2.03 -22.00
N SER A 104 1.18 -2.52 -22.78
CA SER A 104 1.55 -3.93 -22.80
C SER A 104 2.73 -4.14 -21.88
N LEU A 105 2.56 -4.96 -20.84
CA LEU A 105 3.65 -5.40 -19.97
C LEU A 105 4.01 -6.84 -20.37
N SER A 106 5.28 -7.07 -20.64
CA SER A 106 5.85 -8.40 -20.83
C SER A 106 6.17 -9.04 -19.47
N ASP A 107 6.31 -10.37 -19.43
CA ASP A 107 6.58 -11.11 -18.19
C ASP A 107 7.88 -10.65 -17.49
N ASP A 108 8.88 -10.18 -18.24
CA ASP A 108 10.15 -9.66 -17.73
C ASP A 108 10.05 -8.22 -17.18
N GLU A 109 8.94 -7.54 -17.47
CA GLU A 109 8.64 -6.21 -16.87
C GLU A 109 7.83 -6.32 -15.57
N ILE A 110 7.49 -7.55 -15.15
CA ILE A 110 6.77 -7.82 -13.90
C ILE A 110 7.76 -8.38 -12.87
N ALA A 111 7.84 -7.73 -11.71
CA ALA A 111 8.66 -8.24 -10.62
C ALA A 111 8.11 -9.59 -10.12
N PRO A 112 8.98 -10.61 -9.92
CA PRO A 112 8.52 -11.87 -9.34
C PRO A 112 8.09 -11.67 -7.88
N ILE A 113 6.97 -12.27 -7.48
CA ILE A 113 6.48 -12.21 -6.10
C ILE A 113 7.52 -12.80 -5.14
N GLY A 114 7.82 -12.07 -4.07
CA GLY A 114 8.74 -12.49 -3.03
C GLY A 114 8.09 -13.38 -1.97
N LYS A 115 6.93 -12.97 -1.49
CA LYS A 115 6.17 -13.69 -0.47
C LYS A 115 4.69 -13.36 -0.57
N TYR A 116 3.85 -14.34 -0.30
CA TYR A 116 2.45 -14.09 0.01
C TYR A 116 2.28 -13.96 1.52
N LEU A 117 1.68 -12.83 1.93
CA LEU A 117 1.39 -12.49 3.32
C LEU A 117 0.03 -13.03 3.76
N SER A 118 -0.15 -13.12 5.07
CA SER A 118 -1.40 -13.43 5.76
C SER A 118 -1.58 -12.56 7.00
N GLY A 119 -2.75 -12.57 7.62
CA GLY A 119 -3.01 -11.82 8.85
C GLY A 119 -2.13 -12.23 10.05
N ASP A 120 -1.48 -13.40 10.01
CA ASP A 120 -0.58 -13.88 11.05
C ASP A 120 0.86 -13.36 10.91
N ASP A 121 1.18 -12.75 9.75
CA ASP A 121 2.51 -12.21 9.51
C ASP A 121 2.73 -10.88 10.24
N VAL A 122 3.97 -10.68 10.70
CA VAL A 122 4.43 -9.42 11.28
C VAL A 122 5.58 -8.90 10.45
N ILE A 123 5.50 -7.66 10.01
CA ILE A 123 6.54 -6.99 9.24
C ILE A 123 7.48 -6.30 10.23
N LYS A 124 8.77 -6.62 10.16
CA LYS A 124 9.80 -6.04 11.03
C LYS A 124 10.91 -5.40 10.22
N PHE A 125 11.22 -4.14 10.53
CA PHE A 125 12.39 -3.45 10.02
C PHE A 125 12.89 -2.44 11.04
N GLY A 126 14.20 -2.25 11.10
CA GLY A 126 14.80 -1.38 12.11
C GLY A 126 14.35 -1.75 13.53
N HIS A 127 13.78 -0.78 14.21
CA HIS A 127 13.22 -0.94 15.58
C HIS A 127 11.70 -1.07 15.60
N HIS A 128 11.04 -1.16 14.46
CA HIS A 128 9.59 -1.10 14.35
C HIS A 128 9.01 -2.42 13.85
N GLU A 129 7.76 -2.65 14.21
CA GLU A 129 6.95 -3.73 13.66
C GLU A 129 5.57 -3.24 13.23
N PHE A 130 5.07 -3.82 12.14
CA PHE A 130 3.70 -3.66 11.69
C PHE A 130 2.95 -4.96 11.79
N THR A 131 1.78 -4.93 12.38
CA THR A 131 0.81 -6.02 12.30
C THR A 131 -0.03 -5.86 11.05
N ILE A 132 -0.45 -6.98 10.47
CA ILE A 132 -1.35 -6.99 9.33
C ILE A 132 -2.79 -7.08 9.82
N ILE A 133 -3.62 -6.16 9.35
CA ILE A 133 -5.07 -6.23 9.54
C ILE A 133 -5.69 -6.53 8.19
N GLU A 134 -6.30 -7.72 8.06
CA GLU A 134 -7.01 -8.09 6.84
C GLU A 134 -8.30 -7.27 6.71
N THR A 135 -8.42 -6.58 5.58
CA THR A 135 -9.51 -5.65 5.28
C THR A 135 -10.09 -5.88 3.89
N PRO A 136 -10.56 -7.12 3.59
CA PRO A 136 -11.15 -7.40 2.29
C PRO A 136 -12.36 -6.49 2.02
N GLY A 137 -12.55 -6.15 0.75
CA GLY A 137 -13.68 -5.32 0.31
C GLY A 137 -13.39 -4.52 -0.95
N HIS A 138 -12.30 -3.78 -1.00
CA HIS A 138 -11.79 -3.17 -2.23
C HIS A 138 -11.20 -4.24 -3.16
N SER A 139 -10.37 -5.11 -2.59
CA SER A 139 -9.92 -6.36 -3.18
C SER A 139 -10.06 -7.51 -2.16
N PRO A 140 -9.98 -8.77 -2.59
CA PRO A 140 -10.00 -9.92 -1.68
C PRO A 140 -8.83 -9.96 -0.69
N GLY A 141 -7.67 -9.47 -1.12
CA GLY A 141 -6.43 -9.46 -0.35
C GLY A 141 -6.04 -8.09 0.19
N SER A 142 -6.94 -7.12 0.23
CA SER A 142 -6.68 -5.83 0.87
C SER A 142 -6.29 -6.00 2.33
N ILE A 143 -5.18 -5.38 2.72
CA ILE A 143 -4.64 -5.38 4.07
C ILE A 143 -4.21 -3.99 4.51
N ILE A 144 -4.15 -3.80 5.80
CA ILE A 144 -3.58 -2.60 6.44
C ILE A 144 -2.31 -3.00 7.18
N PHE A 145 -1.25 -2.22 7.00
CA PHE A 145 -0.05 -2.31 7.83
C PHE A 145 -0.19 -1.34 9.01
N TYR A 146 -0.39 -1.87 10.22
CA TYR A 146 -0.62 -1.08 11.43
C TYR A 146 0.60 -1.12 12.36
N CYS A 147 1.17 0.06 12.64
CA CYS A 147 2.21 0.26 13.65
C CYS A 147 1.59 0.81 14.93
N LYS A 148 1.38 -0.06 15.91
CA LYS A 148 0.75 0.30 17.19
C LYS A 148 1.60 1.29 17.99
N GLU A 149 2.93 1.13 17.95
CA GLU A 149 3.87 1.97 18.71
C GLU A 149 3.86 3.43 18.25
N GLU A 150 3.70 3.66 16.95
CA GLU A 150 3.67 5.00 16.35
C GLU A 150 2.23 5.52 16.14
N ASP A 151 1.22 4.71 16.50
CA ASP A 151 -0.21 4.99 16.32
C ASP A 151 -0.54 5.45 14.89
N LEU A 152 -0.14 4.64 13.91
CA LEU A 152 -0.37 4.91 12.50
C LEU A 152 -0.60 3.63 11.69
N CYS A 153 -1.23 3.79 10.53
CA CYS A 153 -1.40 2.71 9.59
C CYS A 153 -1.32 3.17 8.12
N PHE A 154 -0.97 2.22 7.24
CA PHE A 154 -1.06 2.36 5.80
C PHE A 154 -2.26 1.53 5.33
N SER A 155 -3.30 2.21 4.85
CA SER A 155 -4.62 1.59 4.60
C SER A 155 -4.81 1.13 3.15
N GLY A 156 -3.89 1.46 2.25
CA GLY A 156 -4.15 1.30 0.82
C GLY A 156 -5.47 1.95 0.44
N ASP A 157 -6.26 1.26 -0.36
CA ASP A 157 -7.54 1.74 -0.88
C ASP A 157 -8.75 1.31 -0.04
N MET A 158 -8.53 1.11 1.25
CA MET A 158 -9.62 0.74 2.15
C MET A 158 -10.34 1.99 2.70
N LEU A 159 -9.58 2.97 3.21
CA LEU A 159 -10.12 4.20 3.82
C LEU A 159 -9.37 5.42 3.30
N PHE A 160 -10.10 6.40 2.79
CA PHE A 160 -9.60 7.69 2.36
C PHE A 160 -10.18 8.81 3.23
N LYS A 161 -9.59 9.99 3.16
CA LYS A 161 -10.13 11.19 3.81
C LYS A 161 -11.50 11.53 3.20
N GLY A 162 -12.56 11.32 3.98
CA GLY A 162 -13.95 11.57 3.59
C GLY A 162 -14.53 10.55 2.61
N SER A 163 -13.86 9.43 2.33
CA SER A 163 -14.32 8.42 1.38
C SER A 163 -13.80 7.02 1.73
N ILE A 164 -14.18 6.03 0.92
CA ILE A 164 -13.70 4.65 0.97
C ILE A 164 -13.33 4.16 -0.42
N GLY A 165 -12.57 3.08 -0.50
CA GLY A 165 -12.25 2.41 -1.76
C GLY A 165 -13.51 1.89 -2.47
N ARG A 166 -13.48 1.90 -3.78
CA ARG A 166 -14.55 1.31 -4.61
C ARG A 166 -14.60 -0.20 -4.42
N THR A 167 -15.76 -0.77 -4.64
CA THR A 167 -16.01 -2.22 -4.43
C THR A 167 -16.65 -2.90 -5.64
N ASP A 168 -16.62 -2.24 -6.79
CA ASP A 168 -17.24 -2.67 -8.04
C ASP A 168 -16.25 -3.29 -9.04
N LEU A 169 -14.96 -3.37 -8.68
CA LEU A 169 -13.94 -4.06 -9.46
C LEU A 169 -13.98 -5.59 -9.19
N PRO A 170 -13.37 -6.42 -10.06
CA PRO A 170 -13.30 -7.86 -9.86
C PRO A 170 -12.75 -8.22 -8.47
N GLY A 171 -13.50 -9.04 -7.72
CA GLY A 171 -13.16 -9.41 -6.35
C GLY A 171 -13.62 -8.43 -5.28
N GLY A 172 -14.11 -7.24 -5.66
CA GLY A 172 -14.66 -6.24 -4.73
C GLY A 172 -15.97 -6.66 -4.08
N SER A 173 -16.21 -6.22 -2.85
CA SER A 173 -17.40 -6.57 -2.07
C SER A 173 -17.75 -5.47 -1.07
N MET A 174 -18.85 -4.78 -1.30
CA MET A 174 -19.35 -3.77 -0.35
C MET A 174 -19.67 -4.38 1.03
N PHE A 175 -20.17 -5.61 1.06
CA PHE A 175 -20.44 -6.29 2.32
C PHE A 175 -19.17 -6.50 3.16
N GLN A 176 -18.10 -6.99 2.52
CA GLN A 176 -16.79 -7.14 3.19
C GLN A 176 -16.18 -5.79 3.56
N MET A 177 -16.31 -4.77 2.68
CA MET A 177 -15.84 -3.42 2.95
C MET A 177 -16.47 -2.86 4.24
N ILE A 178 -17.77 -2.97 4.42
CA ILE A 178 -18.47 -2.53 5.64
C ILE A 178 -17.94 -3.27 6.88
N GLN A 179 -17.69 -4.57 6.78
CA GLN A 179 -17.14 -5.34 7.91
C GLN A 179 -15.72 -4.90 8.24
N SER A 180 -14.90 -4.66 7.22
CA SER A 180 -13.53 -4.18 7.36
C SER A 180 -13.48 -2.77 7.95
N LEU A 181 -14.34 -1.86 7.49
CA LEU A 181 -14.49 -0.51 8.06
C LEU A 181 -14.84 -0.54 9.55
N ARG A 182 -15.82 -1.39 9.93
CA ARG A 182 -16.17 -1.57 11.35
C ARG A 182 -15.00 -2.06 12.20
N ARG A 183 -14.14 -2.91 11.64
CA ARG A 183 -12.95 -3.42 12.33
C ARG A 183 -11.93 -2.32 12.57
N ILE A 184 -11.61 -1.50 11.55
CA ILE A 184 -10.62 -0.44 11.70
C ILE A 184 -11.12 0.74 12.52
N CYS A 185 -12.42 1.01 12.56
CA CYS A 185 -13.01 1.99 13.48
C CYS A 185 -12.85 1.60 14.96
N GLN A 186 -12.31 0.42 15.29
CA GLN A 186 -11.93 0.05 16.66
C GLN A 186 -10.51 0.48 17.01
N LEU A 187 -9.71 0.92 16.04
CA LEU A 187 -8.40 1.52 16.32
C LEU A 187 -8.58 2.84 17.09
N PRO A 188 -7.57 3.30 17.84
CA PRO A 188 -7.63 4.58 18.52
C PRO A 188 -7.99 5.73 17.58
N ASP A 189 -8.78 6.70 18.06
CA ASP A 189 -9.17 7.88 17.28
C ASP A 189 -7.96 8.70 16.80
N SER A 190 -6.84 8.66 17.53
CA SER A 190 -5.58 9.31 17.19
C SER A 190 -4.80 8.63 16.08
N THR A 191 -5.13 7.37 15.73
CA THR A 191 -4.41 6.61 14.71
C THR A 191 -4.39 7.36 13.38
N LYS A 192 -3.20 7.69 12.91
CA LYS A 192 -2.99 8.33 11.60
C LYS A 192 -3.17 7.29 10.50
N VAL A 193 -3.87 7.68 9.45
CA VAL A 193 -4.15 6.85 8.29
C VAL A 193 -3.46 7.44 7.07
N TYR A 194 -2.53 6.68 6.49
CA TYR A 194 -1.87 6.95 5.22
C TYR A 194 -2.51 6.07 4.16
N SER A 195 -3.31 6.67 3.31
CA SER A 195 -4.09 5.98 2.28
C SER A 195 -3.36 5.85 0.96
N GLY A 196 -3.81 4.93 0.11
CA GLY A 196 -3.28 4.73 -1.23
C GLY A 196 -3.46 5.92 -2.16
N HIS A 197 -4.43 6.79 -1.90
CA HIS A 197 -4.67 8.02 -2.65
C HIS A 197 -5.07 9.16 -1.73
N GLY A 198 -4.72 10.41 -2.15
CA GLY A 198 -5.12 11.64 -1.48
C GLY A 198 -4.34 11.94 -0.21
N GLU A 199 -4.95 12.76 0.66
CA GLU A 199 -4.29 13.25 1.87
C GLU A 199 -4.42 12.26 3.04
N PRO A 200 -3.45 12.24 3.98
CA PRO A 200 -3.58 11.51 5.24
C PRO A 200 -4.76 12.01 6.08
N THR A 201 -5.28 11.13 6.93
CA THR A 201 -6.38 11.43 7.86
C THR A 201 -6.14 10.76 9.22
N THR A 202 -7.16 10.69 10.08
CA THR A 202 -7.16 9.92 11.33
C THR A 202 -8.45 9.14 11.48
N ILE A 203 -8.39 8.05 12.23
CA ILE A 203 -9.60 7.24 12.52
C ILE A 203 -10.69 8.10 13.13
N GLY A 204 -10.37 8.92 14.12
CA GLY A 204 -11.37 9.77 14.78
C GLY A 204 -12.00 10.81 13.87
N TYR A 205 -11.23 11.41 12.96
CA TYR A 205 -11.77 12.33 11.97
C TYR A 205 -12.75 11.62 11.04
N GLU A 206 -12.37 10.47 10.51
CA GLU A 206 -13.21 9.71 9.58
C GLU A 206 -14.48 9.19 10.26
N VAL A 207 -14.37 8.67 11.47
CA VAL A 207 -15.54 8.24 12.23
C VAL A 207 -16.53 9.37 12.49
N ALA A 208 -16.04 10.61 12.65
CA ALA A 208 -16.88 11.77 12.90
C ALA A 208 -17.50 12.37 11.63
N THR A 209 -16.86 12.23 10.46
CA THR A 209 -17.18 13.02 9.27
C THR A 209 -17.41 12.20 7.99
N ASN A 210 -16.88 10.98 7.92
CA ASN A 210 -16.96 10.17 6.70
C ASN A 210 -18.37 9.58 6.54
N PRO A 211 -19.07 9.86 5.41
CA PRO A 211 -20.46 9.43 5.22
C PRO A 211 -20.62 7.90 5.08
N TYR A 212 -19.53 7.15 4.92
CA TYR A 212 -19.55 5.69 4.80
C TYR A 212 -19.30 4.98 6.13
N LEU A 213 -18.99 5.72 7.21
CA LEU A 213 -18.68 5.17 8.52
C LEU A 213 -19.83 5.48 9.49
N ASP A 214 -20.52 4.42 9.95
CA ASP A 214 -21.43 4.46 11.09
C ASP A 214 -20.79 3.74 12.28
N ARG A 215 -20.75 4.40 13.43
CA ARG A 215 -20.41 3.77 14.72
C ARG A 215 -21.58 3.00 15.31
#